data_f41292b2f925e316286ac7a3dbac2008
#
_entry.id   f41292b2f925e316286ac7a3dbac2008
#
_cell.length_a   1.000
_cell.length_b   1.000
_cell.length_c   1.000
_cell.angle_alpha   90.00
_cell.angle_beta   90.00
_cell.angle_gamma   90.00
#
_symmetry.space_group_name_H-M   'P 1'
#
loop_
_entity.id
_entity.type
_entity.pdbx_description
1 polymer ?
#
loop_
_entity_poly.entity_id
_entity_poly.type
_entity_poly.pdbx_seq_one_letter_code
_entity_poly.pdbx_strand_id
1 'polypeptide(L)'
;MNERCVETPRGPVHYWVSEAPRVPGNRPWLFFLHGLSADHRLFDRQVEQFEGRFPLIVWDAPMHGNSRPYQGFSFATSAEDMAAVLDAQGVATCVLVGQSMGGYNAQHFIKRFPQRVSGFIGIDTASVDPAYYTRSDRWWLHQVGWMSHWYTYRGLVNGIVKASTATEYGSRNMTDMLQVYPKDELCNLLGTVYSALADELTDVPIDCPVQLVLGERDRIGKMQPYNHAWAEREGLTLRVIAGAGHNSNADAPDVVNAIIEEFCRML
;
A
#
# COMPACT_ATOMS: atom_id res chain seq x y z
N MET A 1 -14.82 -10.65 -7.35
CA MET A 1 -13.41 -11.11 -7.55
C MET A 1 -13.23 -12.55 -7.07
N ASN A 2 -12.25 -13.28 -7.60
CA ASN A 2 -11.94 -14.68 -7.24
C ASN A 2 -10.68 -14.72 -6.37
N GLU A 3 -10.76 -15.37 -5.20
CA GLU A 3 -9.59 -15.59 -4.35
C GLU A 3 -8.65 -16.61 -4.97
N ARG A 4 -7.34 -16.35 -4.85
CA ARG A 4 -6.22 -17.19 -5.29
C ARG A 4 -5.14 -17.16 -4.21
N CYS A 5 -4.22 -18.12 -4.27
CA CYS A 5 -3.06 -18.18 -3.39
C CYS A 5 -1.83 -18.62 -4.18
N VAL A 6 -0.69 -18.00 -3.88
CA VAL A 6 0.63 -18.46 -4.29
C VAL A 6 1.36 -18.95 -3.04
N GLU A 7 1.80 -20.21 -3.08
CA GLU A 7 2.66 -20.77 -2.04
C GLU A 7 4.10 -20.31 -2.27
N THR A 8 4.68 -19.65 -1.26
CA THR A 8 6.07 -19.24 -1.26
C THR A 8 6.87 -19.99 -0.18
N PRO A 9 8.20 -20.05 -0.27
CA PRO A 9 9.00 -20.66 0.81
C PRO A 9 8.85 -19.99 2.18
N ARG A 10 8.25 -18.76 2.21
CA ARG A 10 8.06 -17.95 3.41
C ARG A 10 6.66 -18.06 4.02
N GLY A 11 5.69 -18.51 3.22
CA GLY A 11 4.29 -18.64 3.58
C GLY A 11 3.36 -18.38 2.39
N PRO A 12 2.04 -18.56 2.58
CA PRO A 12 1.05 -18.29 1.56
C PRO A 12 0.93 -16.79 1.27
N VAL A 13 0.66 -16.43 0.01
CA VAL A 13 0.31 -15.07 -0.40
C VAL A 13 -1.04 -15.12 -1.08
N HIS A 14 -2.05 -14.61 -0.40
CA HIS A 14 -3.43 -14.55 -0.87
C HIS A 14 -3.68 -13.29 -1.67
N TYR A 15 -4.45 -13.41 -2.75
CA TYR A 15 -4.87 -12.29 -3.58
C TYR A 15 -6.19 -12.58 -4.26
N TRP A 16 -6.88 -11.53 -4.67
CA TRP A 16 -8.15 -11.58 -5.36
C TRP A 16 -7.99 -11.02 -6.77
N VAL A 17 -8.56 -11.69 -7.75
CA VAL A 17 -8.43 -11.32 -9.15
C VAL A 17 -9.80 -11.16 -9.81
N SER A 18 -9.90 -10.16 -10.68
CA SER A 18 -10.98 -10.00 -11.66
C SER A 18 -10.36 -10.18 -13.04
N GLU A 19 -10.67 -11.33 -13.69
CA GLU A 19 -9.89 -11.83 -14.82
C GLU A 19 -10.09 -11.08 -16.14
N ALA A 20 -11.25 -10.47 -16.36
CA ALA A 20 -11.50 -9.75 -17.61
C ALA A 20 -12.48 -8.60 -17.43
N PRO A 21 -12.20 -7.44 -18.03
CA PRO A 21 -13.17 -6.37 -18.10
C PRO A 21 -14.36 -6.78 -18.98
N ARG A 22 -15.57 -6.46 -18.54
CA ARG A 22 -16.79 -6.65 -19.35
C ARG A 22 -16.86 -5.70 -20.54
N VAL A 23 -16.01 -4.67 -20.54
CA VAL A 23 -15.93 -3.66 -21.59
C VAL A 23 -14.72 -3.95 -22.48
N PRO A 24 -14.88 -4.05 -23.81
CA PRO A 24 -13.74 -4.18 -24.73
C PRO A 24 -12.80 -2.99 -24.62
N GLY A 25 -11.49 -3.25 -24.57
CA GLY A 25 -10.45 -2.22 -24.54
C GLY A 25 -9.14 -2.78 -23.98
N ASN A 26 -8.01 -2.24 -24.41
CA ASN A 26 -6.71 -2.58 -23.87
C ASN A 26 -6.46 -1.79 -22.57
N ARG A 27 -7.17 -2.16 -21.50
CA ARG A 27 -7.00 -1.53 -20.18
C ARG A 27 -5.82 -2.14 -19.44
N PRO A 28 -5.00 -1.33 -18.75
CA PRO A 28 -3.91 -1.86 -17.93
C PRO A 28 -4.46 -2.68 -16.75
N TRP A 29 -3.71 -3.68 -16.33
CA TRP A 29 -3.93 -4.33 -15.03
C TRP A 29 -3.67 -3.33 -13.91
N LEU A 30 -4.56 -3.28 -12.93
CA LEU A 30 -4.36 -2.53 -11.69
C LEU A 30 -4.02 -3.50 -10.57
N PHE A 31 -2.87 -3.33 -9.94
CA PHE A 31 -2.47 -4.10 -8.78
C PHE A 31 -2.50 -3.21 -7.53
N PHE A 32 -3.47 -3.45 -6.67
CA PHE A 32 -3.71 -2.70 -5.44
C PHE A 32 -2.94 -3.28 -4.27
N LEU A 33 -2.15 -2.44 -3.60
CA LEU A 33 -1.22 -2.78 -2.54
C LEU A 33 -1.58 -1.96 -1.29
N HIS A 34 -2.12 -2.63 -0.28
CA HIS A 34 -2.61 -1.97 0.94
C HIS A 34 -1.49 -1.55 1.90
N GLY A 35 -1.85 -0.68 2.87
CA GLY A 35 -0.98 -0.19 3.92
C GLY A 35 -0.78 -1.17 5.07
N LEU A 36 0.14 -0.82 5.97
CA LEU A 36 0.47 -1.58 7.16
C LEU A 36 -0.77 -1.83 8.04
N SER A 37 -0.92 -3.07 8.50
CA SER A 37 -2.02 -3.57 9.33
C SER A 37 -3.42 -3.54 8.70
N ALA A 38 -3.53 -3.15 7.43
CA ALA A 38 -4.71 -3.32 6.59
C ALA A 38 -4.69 -4.68 5.87
N ASP A 39 -5.63 -4.91 4.97
CA ASP A 39 -5.71 -6.05 4.06
C ASP A 39 -6.43 -5.62 2.76
N HIS A 40 -6.74 -6.58 1.88
CA HIS A 40 -7.41 -6.33 0.60
C HIS A 40 -8.66 -5.45 0.71
N ARG A 41 -9.41 -5.50 1.82
CA ARG A 41 -10.65 -4.74 2.07
C ARG A 41 -10.44 -3.22 2.13
N LEU A 42 -9.18 -2.75 2.28
CA LEU A 42 -8.88 -1.32 2.17
C LEU A 42 -9.30 -0.74 0.82
N PHE A 43 -9.32 -1.56 -0.22
CA PHE A 43 -9.66 -1.18 -1.58
C PHE A 43 -11.07 -1.58 -2.03
N ASP A 44 -11.98 -1.93 -1.11
CA ASP A 44 -13.35 -2.34 -1.45
C ASP A 44 -14.05 -1.33 -2.37
N ARG A 45 -13.89 -0.01 -2.10
CA ARG A 45 -14.49 1.05 -2.91
C ARG A 45 -13.84 1.20 -4.30
N GLN A 46 -12.57 0.86 -4.42
CA GLN A 46 -11.86 0.83 -5.71
C GLN A 46 -12.29 -0.41 -6.50
N VAL A 47 -12.39 -1.56 -5.83
CA VAL A 47 -12.91 -2.79 -6.44
C VAL A 47 -14.33 -2.59 -6.95
N GLU A 48 -15.25 -2.03 -6.13
CA GLU A 48 -16.63 -1.73 -6.52
C GLU A 48 -16.68 -0.85 -7.78
N GLN A 49 -15.80 0.13 -7.91
CA GLN A 49 -15.73 1.05 -9.05
C GLN A 49 -15.15 0.42 -10.31
N PHE A 50 -14.12 -0.40 -10.17
CA PHE A 50 -13.29 -0.82 -11.30
C PHE A 50 -13.54 -2.27 -11.75
N GLU A 51 -14.12 -3.14 -10.90
CA GLU A 51 -14.45 -4.51 -11.29
C GLU A 51 -15.35 -4.55 -12.54
N GLY A 52 -14.97 -5.38 -13.50
CA GLY A 52 -15.64 -5.47 -14.80
C GLY A 52 -15.31 -4.33 -15.78
N ARG A 53 -14.52 -3.35 -15.37
CA ARG A 53 -14.03 -2.24 -16.22
C ARG A 53 -12.53 -2.33 -16.46
N PHE A 54 -11.78 -2.80 -15.47
CA PHE A 54 -10.33 -3.05 -15.52
C PHE A 54 -10.05 -4.47 -15.05
N PRO A 55 -8.99 -5.11 -15.54
CA PRO A 55 -8.46 -6.30 -14.90
C PRO A 55 -7.76 -5.88 -13.59
N LEU A 56 -8.12 -6.54 -12.48
CA LEU A 56 -7.71 -6.15 -11.13
C LEU A 56 -7.00 -7.27 -10.41
N ILE A 57 -5.99 -6.93 -9.65
CA ILE A 57 -5.42 -7.74 -8.58
C ILE A 57 -5.46 -6.90 -7.30
N VAL A 58 -5.98 -7.47 -6.23
CA VAL A 58 -5.88 -6.94 -4.86
C VAL A 58 -5.29 -8.04 -4.02
N TRP A 59 -4.34 -7.77 -3.17
CA TRP A 59 -3.69 -8.81 -2.38
C TRP A 59 -3.79 -8.56 -0.87
N ASP A 60 -3.54 -9.58 -0.09
CA ASP A 60 -3.05 -9.44 1.27
C ASP A 60 -1.54 -9.52 1.23
N ALA A 61 -0.87 -8.44 1.61
CA ALA A 61 0.59 -8.41 1.64
C ALA A 61 1.14 -9.48 2.61
N PRO A 62 2.37 -9.96 2.43
CA PRO A 62 3.02 -10.86 3.39
C PRO A 62 2.84 -10.39 4.84
N MET A 63 2.53 -11.30 5.77
CA MET A 63 2.17 -11.06 7.18
C MET A 63 0.80 -10.39 7.41
N HIS A 64 0.00 -10.11 6.38
CA HIS A 64 -1.28 -9.43 6.52
C HIS A 64 -2.45 -10.32 6.09
N GLY A 65 -3.64 -10.00 6.61
CA GLY A 65 -4.89 -10.65 6.22
C GLY A 65 -4.79 -12.19 6.19
N ASN A 66 -5.12 -12.78 5.05
CA ASN A 66 -5.02 -14.24 4.83
C ASN A 66 -3.59 -14.72 4.52
N SER A 67 -2.65 -13.80 4.18
CA SER A 67 -1.24 -14.12 3.90
C SER A 67 -0.44 -14.33 5.19
N ARG A 68 -0.99 -15.15 6.08
CA ARG A 68 -0.44 -15.54 7.38
C ARG A 68 -0.63 -17.04 7.64
N PRO A 69 0.32 -17.72 8.33
CA PRO A 69 1.58 -17.16 8.83
C PRO A 69 2.60 -16.93 7.71
N TYR A 70 3.49 -15.95 7.91
CA TYR A 70 4.57 -15.64 6.97
C TYR A 70 5.87 -15.32 7.74
N GLN A 71 7.01 -15.76 7.24
CA GLN A 71 8.32 -15.59 7.89
C GLN A 71 9.31 -14.86 6.99
N GLY A 72 10.23 -14.10 7.59
CA GLY A 72 11.32 -13.44 6.85
C GLY A 72 10.82 -12.33 5.94
N PHE A 73 9.87 -11.52 6.43
CA PHE A 73 9.40 -10.34 5.72
C PHE A 73 10.55 -9.34 5.51
N SER A 74 10.65 -8.87 4.28
CA SER A 74 11.39 -7.69 3.86
C SER A 74 10.68 -7.08 2.65
N PHE A 75 10.93 -5.83 2.32
CA PHE A 75 10.39 -5.25 1.08
C PHE A 75 10.96 -5.92 -0.16
N ALA A 76 12.21 -6.38 -0.09
CA ALA A 76 12.84 -7.13 -1.16
C ALA A 76 12.13 -8.49 -1.40
N THR A 77 11.81 -9.25 -0.34
CA THR A 77 11.06 -10.52 -0.46
C THR A 77 9.61 -10.29 -0.88
N SER A 78 8.98 -9.22 -0.38
CA SER A 78 7.64 -8.82 -0.81
C SER A 78 7.59 -8.50 -2.31
N ALA A 79 8.62 -7.87 -2.87
CA ALA A 79 8.72 -7.64 -4.31
C ALA A 79 8.82 -8.96 -5.12
N GLU A 80 9.50 -9.98 -4.59
CA GLU A 80 9.52 -11.33 -5.21
C GLU A 80 8.13 -11.98 -5.19
N ASP A 81 7.41 -11.83 -4.08
CA ASP A 81 6.06 -12.37 -3.94
C ASP A 81 5.06 -11.65 -4.87
N MET A 82 5.20 -10.33 -5.06
CA MET A 82 4.43 -9.60 -6.08
C MET A 82 4.69 -10.13 -7.49
N ALA A 83 5.96 -10.42 -7.82
CA ALA A 83 6.31 -11.02 -9.12
C ALA A 83 5.66 -12.40 -9.27
N ALA A 84 5.68 -13.24 -8.23
CA ALA A 84 5.04 -14.55 -8.25
C ALA A 84 3.52 -14.46 -8.45
N VAL A 85 2.85 -13.47 -7.84
CA VAL A 85 1.42 -13.21 -8.08
C VAL A 85 1.16 -12.82 -9.55
N LEU A 86 1.95 -11.90 -10.11
CA LEU A 86 1.80 -11.50 -11.52
C LEU A 86 2.08 -12.66 -12.48
N ASP A 87 3.09 -13.49 -12.19
CA ASP A 87 3.43 -14.66 -13.00
C ASP A 87 2.35 -15.73 -12.97
N ALA A 88 1.76 -15.98 -11.80
CA ALA A 88 0.63 -16.90 -11.63
C ALA A 88 -0.62 -16.47 -12.42
N GLN A 89 -0.76 -15.18 -12.72
CA GLN A 89 -1.85 -14.63 -13.53
C GLN A 89 -1.46 -14.37 -14.99
N GLY A 90 -0.22 -14.65 -15.39
CA GLY A 90 0.27 -14.36 -16.74
C GLY A 90 0.29 -12.86 -17.07
N VAL A 91 0.38 -12.00 -16.06
CA VAL A 91 0.38 -10.53 -16.22
C VAL A 91 1.79 -10.06 -16.52
N ALA A 92 2.04 -9.57 -17.73
CA ALA A 92 3.35 -9.08 -18.11
C ALA A 92 3.68 -7.73 -17.46
N THR A 93 2.72 -6.80 -17.48
CA THR A 93 2.88 -5.45 -16.91
C THR A 93 1.61 -4.98 -16.21
N CYS A 94 1.75 -4.14 -15.20
CA CYS A 94 0.62 -3.55 -14.48
C CYS A 94 0.89 -2.11 -14.02
N VAL A 95 -0.17 -1.42 -13.66
CA VAL A 95 -0.12 -0.19 -12.86
C VAL A 95 -0.16 -0.60 -11.40
N LEU A 96 0.81 -0.16 -10.61
CA LEU A 96 0.84 -0.36 -9.18
C LEU A 96 0.07 0.77 -8.49
N VAL A 97 -0.89 0.43 -7.63
CA VAL A 97 -1.65 1.38 -6.82
C VAL A 97 -1.36 1.06 -5.36
N GLY A 98 -0.41 1.79 -4.78
CA GLY A 98 0.12 1.50 -3.44
C GLY A 98 -0.29 2.54 -2.41
N GLN A 99 -0.99 2.11 -1.36
CA GLN A 99 -1.33 2.94 -0.22
C GLN A 99 -0.30 2.72 0.90
N SER A 100 0.31 3.80 1.43
CA SER A 100 1.24 3.76 2.58
C SER A 100 2.35 2.70 2.37
N MET A 101 2.42 1.66 3.21
CA MET A 101 3.33 0.51 3.05
C MET A 101 3.24 -0.11 1.64
N GLY A 102 2.05 -0.15 1.05
CA GLY A 102 1.85 -0.62 -0.32
C GLY A 102 2.64 0.19 -1.35
N GLY A 103 2.83 1.49 -1.10
CA GLY A 103 3.71 2.33 -1.92
C GLY A 103 5.19 2.00 -1.73
N TYR A 104 5.62 1.57 -0.53
CA TYR A 104 6.97 1.07 -0.31
C TYR A 104 7.21 -0.26 -1.04
N ASN A 105 6.24 -1.19 -0.95
CA ASN A 105 6.27 -2.43 -1.73
C ASN A 105 6.38 -2.15 -3.23
N ALA A 106 5.60 -1.19 -3.75
CA ALA A 106 5.63 -0.79 -5.16
C ALA A 106 7.02 -0.27 -5.57
N GLN A 107 7.65 0.60 -4.77
CA GLN A 107 8.97 1.15 -5.08
C GLN A 107 10.06 0.05 -5.07
N HIS A 108 10.04 -0.87 -4.11
CA HIS A 108 10.96 -2.02 -4.11
C HIS A 108 10.72 -2.97 -5.30
N PHE A 109 9.46 -3.13 -5.70
CA PHE A 109 9.11 -3.89 -6.90
C PHE A 109 9.63 -3.19 -8.17
N ILE A 110 9.43 -1.88 -8.31
CA ILE A 110 9.94 -1.08 -9.43
C ILE A 110 11.46 -1.20 -9.53
N LYS A 111 12.17 -1.08 -8.42
CA LYS A 111 13.63 -1.24 -8.38
C LYS A 111 14.10 -2.59 -8.95
N ARG A 112 13.40 -3.67 -8.62
CA ARG A 112 13.80 -5.04 -8.97
C ARG A 112 13.27 -5.48 -10.34
N PHE A 113 12.08 -5.02 -10.72
CA PHE A 113 11.35 -5.44 -11.91
C PHE A 113 10.78 -4.24 -12.68
N PRO A 114 11.59 -3.22 -13.06
CA PRO A 114 11.07 -1.99 -13.67
C PRO A 114 10.26 -2.26 -14.94
N GLN A 115 10.64 -3.27 -15.71
CA GLN A 115 9.96 -3.67 -16.96
C GLN A 115 8.55 -4.25 -16.74
N ARG A 116 8.17 -4.57 -15.50
CA ARG A 116 6.85 -5.11 -15.14
C ARG A 116 5.85 -4.00 -14.74
N VAL A 117 6.27 -2.73 -14.76
CA VAL A 117 5.46 -1.61 -14.26
C VAL A 117 5.22 -0.60 -15.37
N SER A 118 3.96 -0.39 -15.73
CA SER A 118 3.54 0.60 -16.72
C SER A 118 3.19 1.97 -16.09
N GLY A 119 3.01 2.02 -14.76
CA GLY A 119 2.74 3.25 -14.02
C GLY A 119 2.62 3.00 -12.53
N PHE A 120 2.81 4.05 -11.73
CA PHE A 120 2.73 3.98 -10.28
C PHE A 120 1.84 5.09 -9.71
N ILE A 121 0.86 4.72 -8.89
CA ILE A 121 0.04 5.64 -8.10
C ILE A 121 0.37 5.41 -6.63
N GLY A 122 1.02 6.40 -6.01
CA GLY A 122 1.32 6.38 -4.58
C GLY A 122 0.25 7.15 -3.80
N ILE A 123 -0.47 6.46 -2.93
CA ILE A 123 -1.53 7.03 -2.10
C ILE A 123 -1.03 7.08 -0.65
N ASP A 124 -0.96 8.28 -0.06
CA ASP A 124 -0.54 8.49 1.33
C ASP A 124 0.76 7.74 1.67
N THR A 125 1.71 7.71 0.74
CA THR A 125 3.00 7.03 0.86
C THR A 125 4.14 8.01 0.64
N ALA A 126 5.36 7.63 1.01
CA ALA A 126 6.54 8.45 0.80
C ALA A 126 7.59 7.73 -0.05
N SER A 127 8.60 8.46 -0.51
CA SER A 127 9.77 7.84 -1.15
C SER A 127 10.52 6.95 -0.16
N VAL A 128 11.06 5.83 -0.65
CA VAL A 128 12.01 4.99 0.10
C VAL A 128 13.47 5.44 -0.05
N ASP A 129 13.73 6.55 -0.74
CA ASP A 129 15.07 7.11 -0.87
C ASP A 129 15.57 7.61 0.51
N PRO A 130 16.72 7.12 0.99
CA PRO A 130 17.30 7.51 2.28
C PRO A 130 17.53 9.01 2.43
N ALA A 131 17.59 9.77 1.32
CA ALA A 131 17.79 11.23 1.36
C ALA A 131 16.63 11.99 2.03
N TYR A 132 15.43 11.39 2.13
CA TYR A 132 14.29 11.98 2.82
C TYR A 132 14.25 11.68 4.33
N TYR A 133 15.10 10.75 4.82
CA TYR A 133 15.04 10.27 6.20
C TYR A 133 16.30 10.68 6.99
N THR A 134 16.10 11.37 8.09
CA THR A 134 17.20 11.65 9.02
C THR A 134 17.60 10.39 9.81
N ARG A 135 18.78 10.42 10.45
CA ARG A 135 19.18 9.35 11.37
C ARG A 135 18.17 9.17 12.51
N SER A 136 17.58 10.27 12.98
CA SER A 136 16.55 10.24 14.01
C SER A 136 15.27 9.54 13.52
N ASP A 137 14.84 9.81 12.27
CA ASP A 137 13.66 9.15 11.70
C ASP A 137 13.85 7.64 11.66
N ARG A 138 14.99 7.18 11.15
CA ARG A 138 15.32 5.76 11.10
C ARG A 138 15.38 5.13 12.49
N TRP A 139 15.96 5.81 13.47
CA TRP A 139 15.99 5.32 14.84
C TRP A 139 14.58 5.17 15.43
N TRP A 140 13.69 6.15 15.20
CA TRP A 140 12.31 6.09 15.67
C TRP A 140 11.50 4.97 15.03
N LEU A 141 11.71 4.67 13.74
CA LEU A 141 11.06 3.55 13.06
C LEU A 141 11.36 2.22 13.76
N HIS A 142 12.60 1.98 14.20
CA HIS A 142 12.96 0.79 14.98
C HIS A 142 12.30 0.72 16.37
N GLN A 143 11.84 1.86 16.91
CA GLN A 143 11.23 1.86 18.25
C GLN A 143 9.74 1.47 18.22
N VAL A 144 9.07 1.53 17.09
CA VAL A 144 7.60 1.36 16.98
C VAL A 144 7.15 0.01 17.54
N GLY A 145 7.87 -1.07 17.26
CA GLY A 145 7.51 -2.42 17.69
C GLY A 145 7.37 -2.52 19.20
N TRP A 146 8.44 -2.24 19.95
CA TRP A 146 8.42 -2.38 21.41
C TRP A 146 7.53 -1.31 22.06
N MET A 147 7.47 -0.08 21.53
CA MET A 147 6.58 0.97 22.04
C MET A 147 5.11 0.61 21.90
N SER A 148 4.73 -0.11 20.85
CA SER A 148 3.33 -0.54 20.64
C SER A 148 2.83 -1.45 21.76
N HIS A 149 3.70 -2.23 22.40
CA HIS A 149 3.33 -3.08 23.53
C HIS A 149 2.89 -2.30 24.80
N TRP A 150 3.26 -1.02 24.92
CA TRP A 150 2.87 -0.19 26.08
C TRP A 150 1.38 0.17 26.07
N TYR A 151 0.74 0.11 24.93
CA TYR A 151 -0.68 0.40 24.80
C TYR A 151 -1.53 -0.83 25.15
N THR A 152 -2.72 -0.61 25.68
CA THR A 152 -3.73 -1.67 25.67
C THR A 152 -4.11 -1.99 24.24
N TYR A 153 -4.60 -3.21 23.95
CA TYR A 153 -5.05 -3.57 22.59
C TYR A 153 -6.06 -2.56 22.03
N ARG A 154 -7.09 -2.24 22.82
CA ARG A 154 -8.10 -1.25 22.43
C ARG A 154 -7.51 0.13 22.20
N GLY A 155 -6.54 0.55 23.02
CA GLY A 155 -5.85 1.82 22.88
C GLY A 155 -5.01 1.88 21.59
N LEU A 156 -4.32 0.79 21.27
CA LEU A 156 -3.53 0.66 20.04
C LEU A 156 -4.43 0.73 18.79
N VAL A 157 -5.47 -0.09 18.73
CA VAL A 157 -6.44 -0.12 17.62
C VAL A 157 -7.08 1.26 17.42
N ASN A 158 -7.63 1.86 18.49
CA ASN A 158 -8.24 3.18 18.40
C ASN A 158 -7.24 4.27 17.97
N GLY A 159 -6.00 4.18 18.43
CA GLY A 159 -4.93 5.09 18.05
C GLY A 159 -4.62 5.03 16.56
N ILE A 160 -4.47 3.82 16.01
CA ILE A 160 -4.23 3.60 14.58
C ILE A 160 -5.42 4.12 13.75
N VAL A 161 -6.65 3.73 14.08
CA VAL A 161 -7.85 4.17 13.36
C VAL A 161 -7.94 5.69 13.34
N LYS A 162 -7.81 6.34 14.49
CA LYS A 162 -7.89 7.81 14.60
C LYS A 162 -6.79 8.53 13.81
N ALA A 163 -5.60 7.94 13.71
CA ALA A 163 -4.50 8.52 12.96
C ALA A 163 -4.65 8.32 11.45
N SER A 164 -5.29 7.21 11.03
CA SER A 164 -5.34 6.80 9.62
C SER A 164 -6.58 7.30 8.88
N THR A 165 -7.69 7.61 9.57
CA THR A 165 -8.97 7.85 8.92
C THR A 165 -9.63 9.15 9.37
N ALA A 166 -10.45 9.74 8.49
CA ALA A 166 -11.20 10.97 8.75
C ALA A 166 -12.72 10.78 8.63
N THR A 167 -13.19 9.65 8.10
CA THR A 167 -14.62 9.37 7.89
C THR A 167 -15.11 8.18 8.72
N GLU A 168 -16.42 8.08 8.88
CA GLU A 168 -17.03 6.94 9.59
C GLU A 168 -16.80 5.63 8.82
N TYR A 169 -16.90 5.66 7.48
CA TYR A 169 -16.61 4.49 6.65
C TYR A 169 -15.16 4.04 6.80
N GLY A 170 -14.20 4.97 6.61
CA GLY A 170 -12.78 4.67 6.77
C GLY A 170 -12.46 4.09 8.15
N SER A 171 -13.06 4.67 9.21
CA SER A 171 -12.86 4.22 10.59
C SER A 171 -13.40 2.80 10.84
N ARG A 172 -14.57 2.45 10.30
CA ARG A 172 -15.12 1.09 10.38
C ARG A 172 -14.24 0.10 9.60
N ASN A 173 -13.96 0.42 8.33
CA ASN A 173 -13.14 -0.41 7.46
C ASN A 173 -11.78 -0.72 8.09
N MET A 174 -11.07 0.30 8.62
CA MET A 174 -9.78 0.09 9.30
C MET A 174 -9.91 -0.70 10.61
N THR A 175 -10.99 -0.47 11.38
CA THR A 175 -11.25 -1.23 12.62
C THR A 175 -11.45 -2.71 12.32
N ASP A 176 -12.24 -3.05 11.31
CA ASP A 176 -12.53 -4.44 10.93
C ASP A 176 -11.27 -5.18 10.46
N MET A 177 -10.38 -4.49 9.75
CA MET A 177 -9.08 -5.04 9.35
C MET A 177 -8.13 -5.26 10.54
N LEU A 178 -8.10 -4.33 11.50
CA LEU A 178 -7.24 -4.45 12.69
C LEU A 178 -7.68 -5.55 13.65
N GLN A 179 -8.98 -5.81 13.75
CA GLN A 179 -9.54 -6.80 14.69
C GLN A 179 -9.17 -8.26 14.37
N VAL A 180 -8.63 -8.54 13.18
CA VAL A 180 -8.18 -9.89 12.83
C VAL A 180 -6.85 -10.26 13.52
N TYR A 181 -6.14 -9.27 14.11
CA TYR A 181 -4.85 -9.48 14.75
C TYR A 181 -4.99 -9.58 16.27
N PRO A 182 -4.49 -10.63 16.95
CA PRO A 182 -4.16 -10.56 18.36
C PRO A 182 -3.17 -9.43 18.65
N LYS A 183 -3.16 -8.89 19.88
CA LYS A 183 -2.31 -7.75 20.25
C LYS A 183 -0.83 -7.98 19.92
N ASP A 184 -0.29 -9.12 20.34
CA ASP A 184 1.14 -9.40 20.16
C ASP A 184 1.51 -9.57 18.70
N GLU A 185 0.61 -10.15 17.89
CA GLU A 185 0.79 -10.27 16.45
C GLU A 185 0.78 -8.88 15.79
N LEU A 186 -0.16 -8.01 16.17
CA LEU A 186 -0.20 -6.63 15.67
C LEU A 186 1.07 -5.85 16.04
N CYS A 187 1.53 -5.95 17.28
CA CYS A 187 2.76 -5.29 17.72
C CYS A 187 4.00 -5.82 16.96
N ASN A 188 4.08 -7.13 16.75
CA ASN A 188 5.15 -7.75 15.97
C ASN A 188 5.10 -7.32 14.51
N LEU A 189 3.92 -7.26 13.91
CA LEU A 189 3.72 -6.77 12.54
C LEU A 189 4.22 -5.33 12.40
N LEU A 190 3.78 -4.42 13.29
CA LEU A 190 4.23 -3.04 13.31
C LEU A 190 5.76 -2.95 13.43
N GLY A 191 6.35 -3.69 14.36
CA GLY A 191 7.79 -3.72 14.59
C GLY A 191 8.58 -4.21 13.39
N THR A 192 8.15 -5.32 12.79
CA THR A 192 8.81 -5.93 11.63
C THR A 192 8.80 -4.98 10.43
N VAL A 193 7.64 -4.44 10.09
CA VAL A 193 7.51 -3.60 8.87
C VAL A 193 8.23 -2.26 9.03
N TYR A 194 8.12 -1.59 10.18
CA TYR A 194 8.83 -0.32 10.39
C TYR A 194 10.35 -0.51 10.49
N SER A 195 10.83 -1.62 11.06
CA SER A 195 12.26 -1.95 11.06
C SER A 195 12.75 -2.23 9.64
N ALA A 196 12.01 -3.03 8.87
CA ALA A 196 12.34 -3.29 7.47
C ALA A 196 12.41 -1.97 6.66
N LEU A 197 11.45 -1.04 6.86
CA LEU A 197 11.52 0.28 6.21
C LEU A 197 12.79 1.03 6.57
N ALA A 198 13.19 1.05 7.85
CA ALA A 198 14.40 1.75 8.28
C ALA A 198 15.68 1.14 7.71
N ASP A 199 15.72 -0.18 7.53
CA ASP A 199 16.89 -0.93 7.08
C ASP A 199 17.03 -1.00 5.57
N GLU A 200 15.90 -0.98 4.85
CA GLU A 200 15.84 -1.19 3.41
C GLU A 200 15.62 0.11 2.60
N LEU A 201 15.79 1.28 3.22
CA LEU A 201 15.79 2.55 2.49
C LEU A 201 16.81 2.52 1.36
N THR A 202 16.39 2.87 0.15
CA THR A 202 17.22 2.74 -1.04
C THR A 202 16.78 3.72 -2.11
N ASP A 203 17.73 4.18 -2.92
CA ASP A 203 17.42 4.95 -4.12
C ASP A 203 16.70 4.05 -5.15
N VAL A 204 15.61 4.56 -5.70
CA VAL A 204 14.78 3.86 -6.69
C VAL A 204 14.53 4.79 -7.87
N PRO A 205 15.29 4.65 -8.96
CA PRO A 205 14.93 5.30 -10.20
C PRO A 205 13.55 4.82 -10.69
N ILE A 206 12.60 5.74 -10.87
CA ILE A 206 11.24 5.43 -11.35
C ILE A 206 11.08 6.01 -12.75
N ASP A 207 11.23 5.17 -13.76
CA ASP A 207 11.17 5.57 -15.17
C ASP A 207 9.74 5.51 -15.76
N CYS A 208 8.77 5.00 -15.02
CA CYS A 208 7.37 4.98 -15.41
C CYS A 208 6.63 6.26 -14.94
N PRO A 209 5.47 6.60 -15.53
CA PRO A 209 4.61 7.66 -15.02
C PRO A 209 4.24 7.46 -13.54
N VAL A 210 4.25 8.56 -12.75
CA VAL A 210 3.93 8.56 -11.32
C VAL A 210 2.85 9.58 -11.01
N GLN A 211 1.87 9.20 -10.20
CA GLN A 211 0.89 10.08 -9.58
C GLN A 211 0.94 9.92 -8.07
N LEU A 212 1.14 11.01 -7.34
CA LEU A 212 1.04 11.03 -5.89
C LEU A 212 -0.31 11.56 -5.44
N VAL A 213 -0.88 10.92 -4.41
CA VAL A 213 -2.13 11.30 -3.75
C VAL A 213 -1.86 11.39 -2.26
N LEU A 214 -2.37 12.44 -1.61
CA LEU A 214 -2.14 12.70 -0.19
C LEU A 214 -3.42 13.23 0.46
N GLY A 215 -3.87 12.61 1.54
CA GLY A 215 -4.95 13.14 2.36
C GLY A 215 -4.53 14.43 3.08
N GLU A 216 -5.34 15.48 2.98
CA GLU A 216 -5.07 16.78 3.62
C GLU A 216 -4.86 16.64 5.14
N ARG A 217 -5.55 15.68 5.76
CA ARG A 217 -5.50 15.43 7.20
C ARG A 217 -4.66 14.22 7.59
N ASP A 218 -3.80 13.75 6.71
CA ASP A 218 -2.88 12.67 7.03
C ASP A 218 -1.98 13.06 8.21
N ARG A 219 -2.02 12.25 9.28
CA ARG A 219 -1.27 12.46 10.53
C ARG A 219 -0.30 11.34 10.84
N ILE A 220 -0.08 10.43 9.89
CA ILE A 220 0.87 9.33 10.08
C ILE A 220 2.29 9.85 9.89
N GLY A 221 3.06 9.83 10.97
CA GLY A 221 4.47 10.20 10.96
C GLY A 221 4.72 11.56 10.28
N LYS A 222 5.55 11.53 9.24
CA LYS A 222 5.92 12.72 8.44
C LYS A 222 5.40 12.63 7.00
N MET A 223 4.26 11.98 6.75
CA MET A 223 3.73 11.79 5.39
C MET A 223 3.55 13.12 4.66
N GLN A 224 2.99 14.14 5.33
CA GLN A 224 2.81 15.47 4.74
C GLN A 224 4.12 16.06 4.20
N PRO A 225 5.15 16.33 5.02
CA PRO A 225 6.39 16.91 4.52
C PRO A 225 7.15 15.98 3.55
N TYR A 226 7.08 14.66 3.71
CA TYR A 226 7.76 13.73 2.81
C TYR A 226 7.15 13.70 1.41
N ASN A 227 5.81 13.71 1.30
CA ASN A 227 5.14 13.76 -0.01
C ASN A 227 5.42 15.07 -0.74
N HIS A 228 5.36 16.21 -0.05
CA HIS A 228 5.68 17.50 -0.64
C HIS A 228 7.14 17.56 -1.13
N ALA A 229 8.09 17.13 -0.29
CA ALA A 229 9.50 17.10 -0.66
C ALA A 229 9.77 16.15 -1.83
N TRP A 230 9.11 15.00 -1.87
CA TRP A 230 9.26 14.05 -2.98
C TRP A 230 8.70 14.63 -4.28
N ALA A 231 7.48 15.17 -4.24
CA ALA A 231 6.86 15.80 -5.40
C ALA A 231 7.71 16.96 -5.96
N GLU A 232 8.21 17.84 -5.08
CA GLU A 232 9.05 18.99 -5.47
C GLU A 232 10.38 18.55 -6.08
N ARG A 233 11.09 17.62 -5.41
CA ARG A 233 12.41 17.18 -5.84
C ARG A 233 12.40 16.47 -7.19
N GLU A 234 11.35 15.66 -7.44
CA GLU A 234 11.26 14.81 -8.63
C GLU A 234 10.31 15.37 -9.69
N GLY A 235 9.74 16.55 -9.45
CA GLY A 235 8.81 17.20 -10.38
C GLY A 235 7.51 16.41 -10.59
N LEU A 236 7.05 15.67 -9.56
CA LEU A 236 5.87 14.81 -9.63
C LEU A 236 4.59 15.59 -9.34
N THR A 237 3.49 15.15 -9.95
CA THR A 237 2.16 15.68 -9.60
C THR A 237 1.70 15.13 -8.25
N LEU A 238 1.39 16.02 -7.31
CA LEU A 238 0.79 15.68 -6.01
C LEU A 238 -0.65 16.19 -5.96
N ARG A 239 -1.62 15.27 -5.79
CA ARG A 239 -3.03 15.59 -5.60
C ARG A 239 -3.37 15.51 -4.10
N VAL A 240 -3.65 16.65 -3.47
CA VAL A 240 -4.08 16.71 -2.08
C VAL A 240 -5.61 16.58 -2.00
N ILE A 241 -6.07 15.60 -1.22
CA ILE A 241 -7.50 15.28 -1.08
C ILE A 241 -8.08 15.98 0.15
N ALA A 242 -8.93 16.96 -0.09
CA ALA A 242 -9.52 17.76 0.96
C ALA A 242 -10.31 16.89 1.97
N GLY A 243 -10.05 17.11 3.25
CA GLY A 243 -10.74 16.46 4.36
C GLY A 243 -10.37 14.98 4.61
N ALA A 244 -9.62 14.32 3.73
CA ALA A 244 -9.23 12.92 3.88
C ALA A 244 -8.04 12.73 4.84
N GLY A 245 -8.01 11.60 5.57
CA GLY A 245 -6.90 11.14 6.40
C GLY A 245 -5.86 10.36 5.61
N HIS A 246 -5.10 9.50 6.29
CA HIS A 246 -4.06 8.65 5.71
C HIS A 246 -4.61 7.53 4.80
N ASN A 247 -5.85 7.11 5.02
CA ASN A 247 -6.54 6.18 4.12
C ASN A 247 -7.43 6.97 3.15
N SER A 248 -6.83 7.88 2.37
CA SER A 248 -7.59 8.79 1.51
C SER A 248 -8.43 8.08 0.46
N ASN A 249 -8.02 6.90 0.02
CA ASN A 249 -8.78 6.02 -0.87
C ASN A 249 -10.08 5.49 -0.24
N ALA A 250 -10.12 5.34 1.09
CA ALA A 250 -11.32 4.96 1.83
C ALA A 250 -12.14 6.17 2.29
N ASP A 251 -11.47 7.27 2.65
CA ASP A 251 -12.13 8.49 3.13
C ASP A 251 -12.79 9.30 2.00
N ALA A 252 -12.22 9.30 0.80
CA ALA A 252 -12.71 10.05 -0.37
C ALA A 252 -12.65 9.17 -1.65
N PRO A 253 -13.32 8.01 -1.68
CA PRO A 253 -13.16 7.01 -2.74
C PRO A 253 -13.47 7.57 -4.13
N ASP A 254 -14.51 8.39 -4.29
CA ASP A 254 -14.90 8.91 -5.60
C ASP A 254 -13.81 9.79 -6.22
N VAL A 255 -13.16 10.61 -5.39
CA VAL A 255 -12.08 11.51 -5.83
C VAL A 255 -10.84 10.69 -6.20
N VAL A 256 -10.46 9.73 -5.36
CA VAL A 256 -9.30 8.87 -5.63
C VAL A 256 -9.55 7.97 -6.84
N ASN A 257 -10.76 7.43 -7.00
CA ASN A 257 -11.14 6.64 -8.16
C ASN A 257 -11.06 7.46 -9.47
N ALA A 258 -11.49 8.72 -9.45
CA ALA A 258 -11.37 9.61 -10.60
C ALA A 258 -9.91 9.85 -10.98
N ILE A 259 -9.01 10.03 -10.00
CA ILE A 259 -7.56 10.20 -10.21
C ILE A 259 -6.96 8.92 -10.83
N ILE A 260 -7.30 7.74 -10.31
CA ILE A 260 -6.83 6.46 -10.86
C ILE A 260 -7.29 6.31 -12.32
N GLU A 261 -8.56 6.61 -12.60
CA GLU A 261 -9.10 6.50 -13.96
C GLU A 261 -8.46 7.53 -14.92
N GLU A 262 -8.24 8.77 -14.47
CA GLU A 262 -7.53 9.81 -15.24
C GLU A 262 -6.11 9.34 -15.59
N PHE A 263 -5.37 8.84 -14.60
CA PHE A 263 -4.02 8.31 -14.78
C PHE A 263 -3.97 7.17 -15.81
N CYS A 264 -4.87 6.20 -15.70
CA CYS A 264 -4.94 5.08 -16.63
C CYS A 264 -5.31 5.46 -18.07
N ARG A 265 -5.94 6.62 -18.29
CA ARG A 265 -6.22 7.12 -19.66
C ARG A 265 -5.00 7.78 -20.32
N MET A 266 -4.01 8.17 -19.53
CA MET A 266 -2.79 8.80 -20.05
C MET A 266 -1.71 7.79 -20.45
N LEU A 267 -1.87 6.51 -20.03
CA LEU A 267 -1.00 5.39 -20.40
C LEU A 267 -1.39 4.78 -21.74
#